data_031e4e5b6a7f5ac8edc62218cb4d6df4
#
_entry.id   031e4e5b6a7f5ac8edc62218cb4d6df4
#
_cell.length_a   1.000
_cell.length_b   1.000
_cell.length_c   1.000
_cell.angle_alpha   90.00
_cell.angle_beta   90.00
_cell.angle_gamma   90.00
#
_symmetry.space_group_name_H-M   'P 1'
#
loop_
_entity.id
_entity.type
_entity.pdbx_description
1 polymer ?
#
loop_
_entity_poly.entity_id
_entity_poly.type
_entity_poly.pdbx_seq_one_letter_code
_entity_poly.pdbx_strand_id
1 'polypeptide(L)'
;TKNEDLNSWFRRLMGSEIVWVERISRIYYDGAYYSYPISILNVVKNAGIGTIVHAGVTYLLSALQYSLLNKPIRNMKAAYVAQFGGKLYDMFFRRYSEKVWGLPCEKLSSDWVSQRSAGLSIWTVIQESLLRTKSDNESLIEEFMYPRDGYVRIPQRMAEDIVAKSSTNAVMLDSNVTKIKYHGPHNFEVTYCDTDGRETSVAATTVVSTIPLGVLPRIMEPACDQSVIDAAKGLTFRALITVNVILRKERVSIDTWLYIQDEDILFGRMHEPKNWSSAMVPDQSTTSLVLECFCTKDDHIWSMSDEEVGQRCIEDLEKKLKFIDSSEVIDFSCVRTLQAYPVYDLEYAEKIAVINGFLAGFEGLHIVGRGGTHRYNNADHSIEMGLLLGRKILGYDVDYMDVNTEPEYHEIKCASVVNRDYYVLKEELN
;
A
#
# COMPACT_ATOMS: atom_id res chain seq x y z
N THR A 1 -5.75 0.35 -11.81
CA THR A 1 -6.80 1.26 -11.35
C THR A 1 -7.95 1.30 -12.35
N LYS A 2 -9.15 1.68 -11.90
CA LYS A 2 -10.33 1.94 -12.76
C LYS A 2 -10.42 3.41 -13.19
N ASN A 3 -9.53 4.25 -12.73
CA ASN A 3 -9.40 5.63 -13.19
C ASN A 3 -8.77 5.63 -14.61
N GLU A 4 -9.60 5.87 -15.64
CA GLU A 4 -9.16 5.83 -17.04
C GLU A 4 -8.16 6.95 -17.38
N ASP A 5 -8.17 8.06 -16.67
CA ASP A 5 -7.19 9.12 -16.82
C ASP A 5 -5.80 8.66 -16.38
N LEU A 6 -5.73 7.96 -15.25
CA LEU A 6 -4.48 7.36 -14.78
C LEU A 6 -4.03 6.22 -15.67
N ASN A 7 -4.95 5.37 -16.14
CA ASN A 7 -4.63 4.31 -17.09
C ASN A 7 -4.06 4.90 -18.41
N SER A 8 -4.66 5.98 -18.91
CA SER A 8 -4.20 6.68 -20.11
C SER A 8 -2.84 7.33 -19.89
N TRP A 9 -2.61 7.97 -18.73
CA TRP A 9 -1.31 8.51 -18.35
C TRP A 9 -0.25 7.41 -18.28
N PHE A 10 -0.56 6.28 -17.63
CA PHE A 10 0.36 5.16 -17.51
C PHE A 10 0.73 4.54 -18.86
N ARG A 11 -0.26 4.37 -19.76
CA ARG A 11 -0.02 3.90 -21.12
C ARG A 11 0.90 4.85 -21.92
N ARG A 12 0.74 6.15 -21.77
CA ARG A 12 1.65 7.12 -22.40
C ARG A 12 3.05 7.07 -21.84
N LEU A 13 3.19 6.95 -20.51
CA LEU A 13 4.50 6.88 -19.84
C LEU A 13 5.26 5.63 -20.24
N MET A 14 4.60 4.48 -20.20
CA MET A 14 5.24 3.16 -20.35
C MET A 14 5.27 2.65 -21.79
N GLY A 15 4.35 3.10 -22.66
CA GLY A 15 4.29 2.70 -24.06
C GLY A 15 4.26 1.19 -24.25
N SER A 16 5.21 0.66 -25.02
CA SER A 16 5.33 -0.78 -25.34
C SER A 16 5.90 -1.64 -24.17
N GLU A 17 6.28 -1.03 -23.06
CA GLU A 17 6.81 -1.76 -21.90
C GLU A 17 5.69 -2.34 -21.00
N ILE A 18 4.42 -2.29 -21.41
CA ILE A 18 3.28 -2.79 -20.62
C ILE A 18 3.01 -4.24 -20.98
N VAL A 19 2.80 -5.06 -19.95
CA VAL A 19 2.19 -6.38 -20.01
C VAL A 19 0.89 -6.40 -19.22
N TRP A 20 -0.07 -7.23 -19.64
CA TRP A 20 -1.32 -7.46 -18.93
C TRP A 20 -1.19 -8.71 -18.08
N VAL A 21 -1.60 -8.61 -16.84
CA VAL A 21 -1.46 -9.65 -15.83
C VAL A 21 -2.83 -9.99 -15.28
N GLU A 22 -3.22 -11.27 -15.41
CA GLU A 22 -4.40 -11.81 -14.74
C GLU A 22 -4.15 -11.91 -13.24
N ARG A 23 -5.09 -11.42 -12.43
CA ARG A 23 -4.98 -11.45 -10.99
C ARG A 23 -5.46 -12.76 -10.42
N ILE A 24 -4.53 -13.53 -9.84
CA ILE A 24 -4.82 -14.74 -9.08
C ILE A 24 -4.34 -14.52 -7.65
N SER A 25 -5.28 -14.33 -6.72
CA SER A 25 -4.97 -14.11 -5.31
C SER A 25 -5.61 -15.19 -4.44
N ARG A 26 -4.83 -15.73 -3.50
CA ARG A 26 -5.32 -16.72 -2.53
C ARG A 26 -4.89 -16.38 -1.12
N ILE A 27 -5.56 -16.97 -0.15
CA ILE A 27 -5.23 -16.92 1.26
C ILE A 27 -4.82 -18.34 1.68
N TYR A 28 -3.68 -18.45 2.35
CA TYR A 28 -3.25 -19.67 3.04
C TYR A 28 -3.59 -19.53 4.54
N TYR A 29 -4.37 -20.46 5.05
CA TYR A 29 -4.81 -20.48 6.42
C TYR A 29 -4.99 -21.93 6.90
N ASP A 30 -4.31 -22.28 7.99
CA ASP A 30 -4.42 -23.60 8.66
C ASP A 30 -4.26 -24.79 7.67
N GLY A 31 -3.21 -24.74 6.84
CA GLY A 31 -2.90 -25.78 5.87
C GLY A 31 -3.79 -25.81 4.61
N ALA A 32 -4.71 -24.86 4.45
CA ALA A 32 -5.65 -24.82 3.33
C ALA A 32 -5.58 -23.53 2.52
N TYR A 33 -5.93 -23.60 1.24
CA TYR A 33 -6.00 -22.45 0.35
C TYR A 33 -7.44 -21.97 0.17
N TYR A 34 -7.65 -20.69 0.39
CA TYR A 34 -8.92 -20.02 0.15
C TYR A 34 -8.77 -19.00 -0.97
N SER A 35 -9.77 -18.92 -1.83
CA SER A 35 -9.83 -17.91 -2.88
C SER A 35 -10.00 -16.50 -2.28
N TYR A 36 -9.44 -15.49 -2.93
CA TYR A 36 -9.69 -14.10 -2.61
C TYR A 36 -10.26 -13.40 -3.86
N PRO A 37 -11.49 -12.86 -3.82
CA PRO A 37 -12.42 -12.77 -2.66
C PRO A 37 -12.84 -14.12 -2.08
N ILE A 38 -13.22 -14.10 -0.80
CA ILE A 38 -13.62 -15.31 -0.07
C ILE A 38 -14.91 -15.88 -0.68
N SER A 39 -14.88 -17.15 -1.09
CA SER A 39 -16.04 -17.88 -1.60
C SER A 39 -16.62 -18.79 -0.52
N ILE A 40 -17.94 -18.74 -0.31
CA ILE A 40 -18.64 -19.61 0.65
C ILE A 40 -18.41 -21.09 0.31
N LEU A 41 -18.48 -21.47 -0.96
CA LEU A 41 -18.25 -22.84 -1.38
C LEU A 41 -16.84 -23.31 -1.03
N ASN A 42 -15.84 -22.43 -1.16
CA ASN A 42 -14.47 -22.72 -0.81
C ASN A 42 -14.31 -22.87 0.73
N VAL A 43 -15.01 -22.04 1.52
CA VAL A 43 -15.02 -22.16 3.00
C VAL A 43 -15.71 -23.47 3.42
N VAL A 44 -16.84 -23.84 2.82
CA VAL A 44 -17.53 -25.11 3.10
C VAL A 44 -16.62 -26.31 2.83
N LYS A 45 -15.94 -26.29 1.68
CA LYS A 45 -15.03 -27.36 1.25
C LYS A 45 -13.85 -27.54 2.22
N ASN A 46 -13.25 -26.45 2.68
CA ASN A 46 -12.01 -26.48 3.47
C ASN A 46 -12.27 -26.51 4.99
N ALA A 47 -13.27 -25.79 5.49
CA ALA A 47 -13.55 -25.64 6.93
C ALA A 47 -14.84 -26.33 7.39
N GLY A 48 -15.62 -26.90 6.49
CA GLY A 48 -16.83 -27.67 6.77
C GLY A 48 -18.08 -26.81 7.04
N ILE A 49 -19.24 -27.45 6.95
CA ILE A 49 -20.55 -26.80 7.08
C ILE A 49 -20.79 -26.21 8.48
N GLY A 50 -20.24 -26.82 9.54
CA GLY A 50 -20.33 -26.31 10.91
C GLY A 50 -19.72 -24.93 11.08
N THR A 51 -18.66 -24.63 10.35
CA THR A 51 -18.03 -23.30 10.31
C THR A 51 -18.96 -22.27 9.69
N ILE A 52 -19.69 -22.62 8.64
CA ILE A 52 -20.66 -21.71 8.00
C ILE A 52 -21.84 -21.41 8.94
N VAL A 53 -22.37 -22.45 9.62
CA VAL A 53 -23.45 -22.25 10.61
C VAL A 53 -22.96 -21.30 11.74
N HIS A 54 -21.76 -21.55 12.26
CA HIS A 54 -21.16 -20.67 13.30
C HIS A 54 -20.94 -19.24 12.77
N ALA A 55 -20.44 -19.09 11.54
CA ALA A 55 -20.29 -17.78 10.90
C ALA A 55 -21.63 -17.04 10.76
N GLY A 56 -22.67 -17.74 10.33
CA GLY A 56 -24.03 -17.20 10.24
C GLY A 56 -24.58 -16.73 11.60
N VAL A 57 -24.43 -17.54 12.65
CA VAL A 57 -24.88 -17.15 14.00
C VAL A 57 -24.13 -15.93 14.51
N THR A 58 -22.79 -15.92 14.39
CA THR A 58 -21.98 -14.76 14.84
C THR A 58 -22.26 -13.50 14.02
N TYR A 59 -22.59 -13.63 12.73
CA TYR A 59 -23.00 -12.51 11.90
C TYR A 59 -24.34 -11.93 12.36
N LEU A 60 -25.36 -12.76 12.62
CA LEU A 60 -26.67 -12.30 13.12
C LEU A 60 -26.54 -11.59 14.47
N LEU A 61 -25.71 -12.11 15.37
CA LEU A 61 -25.42 -11.45 16.66
C LEU A 61 -24.71 -10.10 16.45
N SER A 62 -23.79 -10.02 15.51
CA SER A 62 -23.13 -8.76 15.17
C SER A 62 -24.08 -7.74 14.54
N ALA A 63 -24.95 -8.18 13.63
CA ALA A 63 -25.97 -7.33 13.04
C ALA A 63 -26.92 -6.78 14.11
N LEU A 64 -27.34 -7.61 15.08
CA LEU A 64 -28.15 -7.15 16.21
C LEU A 64 -27.40 -6.09 17.02
N GLN A 65 -26.13 -6.31 17.36
CA GLN A 65 -25.35 -5.37 18.19
C GLN A 65 -25.07 -4.04 17.47
N TYR A 66 -24.63 -4.07 16.23
CA TYR A 66 -24.13 -2.89 15.55
C TYR A 66 -25.19 -2.16 14.74
N SER A 67 -26.16 -2.88 14.13
CA SER A 67 -27.23 -2.25 13.34
C SER A 67 -28.47 -1.92 14.17
N LEU A 68 -28.92 -2.84 15.05
CA LEU A 68 -30.17 -2.64 15.81
C LEU A 68 -29.90 -1.88 17.13
N LEU A 69 -28.86 -2.26 17.87
CA LEU A 69 -28.50 -1.63 19.15
C LEU A 69 -27.54 -0.44 18.99
N ASN A 70 -27.16 -0.07 17.76
CA ASN A 70 -26.30 1.06 17.43
C ASN A 70 -24.98 1.09 18.24
N LYS A 71 -24.36 -0.07 18.46
CA LYS A 71 -23.06 -0.13 19.13
C LYS A 71 -22.00 0.63 18.32
N PRO A 72 -21.24 1.56 18.93
CA PRO A 72 -20.28 2.37 18.19
C PRO A 72 -19.12 1.52 17.62
N ILE A 73 -18.75 1.78 16.37
CA ILE A 73 -17.59 1.19 15.69
C ILE A 73 -16.39 2.13 15.91
N ARG A 74 -15.50 1.77 16.83
CA ARG A 74 -14.37 2.62 17.23
C ARG A 74 -13.01 2.11 16.78
N ASN A 75 -12.92 0.86 16.38
CA ASN A 75 -11.66 0.24 16.02
C ASN A 75 -11.85 -0.82 14.93
N MET A 76 -10.73 -1.28 14.38
CA MET A 76 -10.68 -2.25 13.29
C MET A 76 -11.44 -3.55 13.61
N LYS A 77 -11.31 -4.10 14.82
CA LYS A 77 -12.05 -5.31 15.23
C LYS A 77 -13.55 -5.08 15.16
N ALA A 78 -14.04 -3.97 15.74
CA ALA A 78 -15.47 -3.65 15.74
C ALA A 78 -15.99 -3.50 14.31
N ALA A 79 -15.22 -2.87 13.41
CA ALA A 79 -15.58 -2.71 12.01
C ALA A 79 -15.69 -4.05 11.28
N TYR A 80 -14.68 -4.91 11.38
CA TYR A 80 -14.73 -6.24 10.77
C TYR A 80 -15.82 -7.13 11.34
N VAL A 81 -16.02 -7.12 12.67
CA VAL A 81 -17.06 -7.92 13.31
C VAL A 81 -18.44 -7.43 12.91
N ALA A 82 -18.66 -6.12 12.79
CA ALA A 82 -19.92 -5.57 12.29
C ALA A 82 -20.23 -5.99 10.85
N GLN A 83 -19.20 -6.05 10.01
CA GLN A 83 -19.34 -6.33 8.58
C GLN A 83 -19.40 -7.83 8.26
N PHE A 84 -18.63 -8.68 8.95
CA PHE A 84 -18.46 -10.10 8.61
C PHE A 84 -18.86 -11.08 9.71
N GLY A 85 -19.13 -10.60 10.93
CA GLY A 85 -19.36 -11.43 12.10
C GLY A 85 -18.06 -11.94 12.73
N GLY A 86 -18.17 -12.36 14.00
CA GLY A 86 -17.00 -12.73 14.82
C GLY A 86 -16.19 -13.90 14.23
N LYS A 87 -16.87 -14.94 13.72
CA LYS A 87 -16.18 -16.15 13.21
C LYS A 87 -15.34 -15.88 11.98
N LEU A 88 -15.87 -15.14 10.98
CA LEU A 88 -15.10 -14.81 9.77
C LEU A 88 -14.00 -13.79 10.06
N TYR A 89 -14.25 -12.84 10.99
CA TYR A 89 -13.20 -11.96 11.49
C TYR A 89 -12.00 -12.75 12.03
N ASP A 90 -12.25 -13.71 12.91
CA ASP A 90 -11.16 -14.52 13.49
C ASP A 90 -10.42 -15.36 12.46
N MET A 91 -11.12 -15.89 11.45
CA MET A 91 -10.53 -16.76 10.44
C MET A 91 -9.71 -16.00 9.40
N PHE A 92 -10.22 -14.86 8.88
CA PHE A 92 -9.68 -14.26 7.67
C PHE A 92 -9.10 -12.86 7.85
N PHE A 93 -9.38 -12.20 8.99
CA PHE A 93 -8.97 -10.80 9.17
C PHE A 93 -8.05 -10.60 10.36
N ARG A 94 -8.35 -11.19 11.52
CA ARG A 94 -7.62 -10.90 12.76
C ARG A 94 -6.14 -11.22 12.66
N ARG A 95 -5.79 -12.47 12.42
CA ARG A 95 -4.39 -12.93 12.41
C ARG A 95 -3.56 -12.18 11.39
N TYR A 96 -4.07 -12.06 10.17
CA TYR A 96 -3.39 -11.31 9.11
C TYR A 96 -3.21 -9.83 9.46
N SER A 97 -4.27 -9.16 9.93
CA SER A 97 -4.20 -7.75 10.30
C SER A 97 -3.21 -7.52 11.44
N GLU A 98 -3.23 -8.34 12.48
CA GLU A 98 -2.30 -8.22 13.60
C GLU A 98 -0.86 -8.51 13.18
N LYS A 99 -0.64 -9.45 12.26
CA LYS A 99 0.67 -9.74 11.65
C LYS A 99 1.18 -8.56 10.82
N VAL A 100 0.35 -8.00 9.96
CA VAL A 100 0.70 -6.83 9.13
C VAL A 100 0.96 -5.60 9.98
N TRP A 101 0.06 -5.27 10.90
CA TRP A 101 0.11 -4.01 11.64
C TRP A 101 0.94 -4.08 12.94
N GLY A 102 1.22 -5.27 13.44
CA GLY A 102 1.99 -5.48 14.68
C GLY A 102 1.27 -5.00 15.96
N LEU A 103 -0.03 -4.75 15.87
CA LEU A 103 -0.89 -4.31 16.94
C LEU A 103 -2.18 -5.12 16.97
N PRO A 104 -2.78 -5.36 18.16
CA PRO A 104 -4.12 -5.91 18.25
C PRO A 104 -5.13 -5.04 17.48
N CYS A 105 -6.08 -5.68 16.79
CA CYS A 105 -7.10 -4.97 16.00
C CYS A 105 -7.95 -3.99 16.83
N GLU A 106 -8.02 -4.14 18.15
CA GLU A 106 -8.66 -3.21 19.08
C GLU A 106 -7.94 -1.86 19.21
N LYS A 107 -6.63 -1.82 18.91
CA LYS A 107 -5.79 -0.61 18.97
C LYS A 107 -5.64 0.09 17.62
N LEU A 108 -6.23 -0.46 16.57
CA LEU A 108 -6.20 0.09 15.21
C LEU A 108 -7.51 0.80 14.88
N SER A 109 -7.44 1.91 14.16
CA SER A 109 -8.63 2.66 13.72
C SER A 109 -9.51 1.84 12.78
N SER A 110 -10.82 2.09 12.83
CA SER A 110 -11.80 1.55 11.89
C SER A 110 -11.63 2.11 10.48
N ASP A 111 -10.97 3.24 10.30
CA ASP A 111 -10.83 3.94 9.02
C ASP A 111 -10.16 3.08 7.96
N TRP A 112 -9.19 2.27 8.36
CA TRP A 112 -8.54 1.33 7.45
C TRP A 112 -9.52 0.32 6.84
N VAL A 113 -10.46 -0.19 7.65
CA VAL A 113 -11.49 -1.14 7.18
C VAL A 113 -12.45 -0.44 6.23
N SER A 114 -12.86 0.78 6.55
CA SER A 114 -13.72 1.59 5.71
C SER A 114 -13.10 1.83 4.33
N GLN A 115 -11.82 2.15 4.29
CA GLN A 115 -11.07 2.38 3.04
C GLN A 115 -10.83 1.11 2.20
N ARG A 116 -10.85 -0.10 2.79
CA ARG A 116 -10.42 -1.34 2.12
C ARG A 116 -11.50 -2.37 1.93
N SER A 117 -12.57 -2.31 2.71
CA SER A 117 -13.61 -3.34 2.74
C SER A 117 -15.01 -2.77 2.50
N ALA A 118 -15.12 -1.50 2.16
CA ALA A 118 -16.40 -0.91 1.82
C ALA A 118 -16.97 -1.61 0.58
N GLY A 119 -18.27 -1.86 0.60
CA GLY A 119 -18.95 -2.63 -0.45
C GLY A 119 -18.80 -4.16 -0.35
N LEU A 120 -17.87 -4.69 0.43
CA LEU A 120 -17.79 -6.11 0.74
C LEU A 120 -18.70 -6.41 1.93
N SER A 121 -19.80 -7.09 1.72
CA SER A 121 -20.65 -7.60 2.81
C SER A 121 -20.82 -9.11 2.67
N ILE A 122 -21.09 -9.79 3.79
CA ILE A 122 -21.48 -11.22 3.75
C ILE A 122 -22.68 -11.42 2.82
N TRP A 123 -23.60 -10.44 2.76
CA TRP A 123 -24.78 -10.53 1.91
C TRP A 123 -24.41 -10.51 0.42
N THR A 124 -23.46 -9.68 0.01
CA THR A 124 -22.92 -9.65 -1.35
C THR A 124 -22.25 -11.00 -1.70
N VAL A 125 -21.41 -11.52 -0.82
CA VAL A 125 -20.74 -12.81 -0.98
C VAL A 125 -21.76 -13.97 -1.06
N ILE A 126 -22.86 -13.94 -0.29
CA ILE A 126 -23.95 -14.93 -0.34
C ILE A 126 -24.72 -14.83 -1.66
N GLN A 127 -25.07 -13.62 -2.09
CA GLN A 127 -25.77 -13.42 -3.37
C GLN A 127 -24.95 -13.90 -4.56
N GLU A 128 -23.68 -13.54 -4.62
CA GLU A 128 -22.77 -13.99 -5.68
C GLU A 128 -22.60 -15.51 -5.71
N SER A 129 -22.50 -16.14 -4.52
CA SER A 129 -22.33 -17.58 -4.41
C SER A 129 -23.59 -18.37 -4.73
N LEU A 130 -24.78 -17.85 -4.41
CA LEU A 130 -26.06 -18.54 -4.61
C LEU A 130 -26.66 -18.31 -5.99
N LEU A 131 -26.51 -17.09 -6.53
CA LEU A 131 -27.18 -16.72 -7.77
C LEU A 131 -26.35 -16.97 -9.03
N ARG A 132 -25.07 -17.37 -8.89
CA ARG A 132 -24.11 -17.47 -10.01
C ARG A 132 -24.10 -16.23 -10.92
N THR A 133 -24.67 -15.15 -10.47
CA THR A 133 -24.59 -13.86 -11.14
C THR A 133 -23.29 -13.19 -10.71
N LYS A 134 -22.40 -12.95 -11.67
CA LYS A 134 -21.37 -11.93 -11.45
C LYS A 134 -22.15 -10.66 -11.08
N SER A 135 -22.07 -10.22 -9.83
CA SER A 135 -22.62 -8.91 -9.48
C SER A 135 -21.78 -7.86 -10.22
N ASP A 136 -22.43 -6.77 -10.64
CA ASP A 136 -21.72 -5.59 -11.14
C ASP A 136 -20.85 -4.90 -10.06
N ASN A 137 -20.80 -5.47 -8.85
CA ASN A 137 -19.84 -5.15 -7.80
C ASN A 137 -18.48 -5.74 -8.14
N GLU A 138 -17.91 -5.21 -9.19
CA GLU A 138 -16.53 -5.39 -9.61
C GLU A 138 -15.55 -4.78 -8.59
N SER A 139 -15.55 -5.24 -7.34
CA SER A 139 -14.68 -4.70 -6.29
C SER A 139 -13.21 -5.09 -6.47
N LEU A 140 -12.90 -6.02 -7.38
CA LEU A 140 -11.54 -6.47 -7.64
C LEU A 140 -11.21 -6.38 -9.12
N ILE A 141 -10.06 -5.79 -9.41
CA ILE A 141 -9.48 -5.78 -10.75
C ILE A 141 -9.11 -7.22 -11.10
N GLU A 142 -9.70 -7.77 -12.17
CA GLU A 142 -9.38 -9.11 -12.67
C GLU A 142 -8.05 -9.12 -13.42
N GLU A 143 -7.71 -8.01 -14.10
CA GLU A 143 -6.45 -7.81 -14.82
C GLU A 143 -5.82 -6.47 -14.47
N PHE A 144 -4.51 -6.38 -14.51
CA PHE A 144 -3.80 -5.13 -14.30
C PHE A 144 -2.62 -4.97 -15.26
N MET A 145 -2.27 -3.72 -15.54
CA MET A 145 -1.09 -3.35 -16.31
C MET A 145 0.15 -3.42 -15.41
N TYR A 146 1.22 -4.02 -15.90
CA TYR A 146 2.49 -4.12 -15.21
C TYR A 146 3.64 -3.77 -16.16
N PRO A 147 4.70 -3.08 -15.71
CA PRO A 147 5.89 -2.87 -16.53
C PRO A 147 6.60 -4.19 -16.80
N ARG A 148 6.85 -4.53 -18.06
CA ARG A 148 7.49 -5.79 -18.48
C ARG A 148 8.78 -6.09 -17.70
N ASP A 149 9.64 -5.10 -17.54
CA ASP A 149 10.96 -5.23 -16.93
C ASP A 149 10.98 -4.81 -15.44
N GLY A 150 9.80 -4.85 -14.78
CA GLY A 150 9.66 -4.62 -13.35
C GLY A 150 9.20 -3.22 -12.96
N TYR A 151 8.71 -3.10 -11.73
CA TYR A 151 8.07 -1.89 -11.22
C TYR A 151 8.97 -0.66 -11.20
N VAL A 152 10.29 -0.85 -11.07
CA VAL A 152 11.29 0.21 -11.07
C VAL A 152 11.28 1.04 -12.37
N ARG A 153 10.78 0.47 -13.48
CA ARG A 153 10.67 1.18 -14.75
C ARG A 153 9.76 2.41 -14.69
N ILE A 154 8.77 2.41 -13.79
CA ILE A 154 7.85 3.57 -13.63
C ILE A 154 8.63 4.81 -13.20
N PRO A 155 9.31 4.83 -12.04
CA PRO A 155 10.08 6.01 -11.63
C PRO A 155 11.25 6.33 -12.58
N GLN A 156 11.85 5.34 -13.23
CA GLN A 156 12.90 5.59 -14.23
C GLN A 156 12.34 6.35 -15.43
N ARG A 157 11.20 5.92 -15.99
CA ARG A 157 10.55 6.62 -17.09
C ARG A 157 10.10 8.03 -16.72
N MET A 158 9.61 8.21 -15.49
CA MET A 158 9.27 9.54 -14.98
C MET A 158 10.52 10.44 -14.89
N ALA A 159 11.64 9.92 -14.40
CA ALA A 159 12.89 10.66 -14.31
C ALA A 159 13.43 11.03 -15.71
N GLU A 160 13.41 10.07 -16.66
CA GLU A 160 13.78 10.28 -18.06
C GLU A 160 12.92 11.41 -18.68
N ASP A 161 11.59 11.39 -18.47
CA ASP A 161 10.65 12.41 -19.00
C ASP A 161 10.88 13.79 -18.37
N ILE A 162 11.17 13.85 -17.07
CA ILE A 162 11.49 15.11 -16.37
C ILE A 162 12.74 15.77 -16.96
N VAL A 163 13.83 15.01 -17.09
CA VAL A 163 15.11 15.53 -17.57
C VAL A 163 15.04 15.91 -19.06
N ALA A 164 14.30 15.14 -19.86
CA ALA A 164 14.14 15.42 -21.30
C ALA A 164 13.38 16.72 -21.60
N LYS A 165 12.51 17.20 -20.69
CA LYS A 165 11.68 18.40 -20.92
C LYS A 165 12.41 19.72 -20.79
N SER A 166 13.50 19.78 -20.01
CA SER A 166 14.30 20.99 -19.86
C SER A 166 15.69 20.66 -19.37
N SER A 167 16.70 21.36 -19.90
CA SER A 167 18.08 21.28 -19.42
C SER A 167 18.29 21.80 -18.00
N THR A 168 17.31 22.51 -17.43
CA THR A 168 17.34 22.98 -16.05
C THR A 168 16.72 21.99 -15.06
N ASN A 169 16.03 20.96 -15.56
CA ASN A 169 15.45 19.93 -14.71
C ASN A 169 16.53 18.92 -14.29
N ALA A 170 16.52 18.55 -13.03
CA ALA A 170 17.43 17.55 -12.49
C ALA A 170 16.71 16.56 -11.56
N VAL A 171 17.13 15.30 -11.59
CA VAL A 171 16.80 14.29 -10.58
C VAL A 171 18.09 14.00 -9.83
N MET A 172 18.13 14.35 -8.56
CA MET A 172 19.30 14.22 -7.70
C MET A 172 19.11 13.04 -6.76
N LEU A 173 19.79 11.95 -7.03
CA LEU A 173 19.83 10.78 -6.15
C LEU A 173 20.84 11.01 -5.02
N ASP A 174 20.79 10.17 -3.99
CA ASP A 174 21.70 10.20 -2.85
C ASP A 174 21.82 11.59 -2.17
N SER A 175 20.72 12.34 -2.21
CA SER A 175 20.65 13.71 -1.73
C SER A 175 19.59 13.79 -0.62
N ASN A 176 20.03 13.70 0.63
CA ASN A 176 19.17 13.71 1.80
C ASN A 176 18.83 15.15 2.23
N VAL A 177 17.55 15.55 2.15
CA VAL A 177 17.11 16.86 2.63
C VAL A 177 17.19 16.91 4.15
N THR A 178 17.98 17.83 4.66
CA THR A 178 18.26 18.00 6.10
C THR A 178 17.54 19.19 6.72
N LYS A 179 17.20 20.21 5.89
CA LYS A 179 16.57 21.44 6.35
C LYS A 179 15.70 22.08 5.27
N ILE A 180 14.58 22.67 5.68
CA ILE A 180 13.74 23.52 4.83
C ILE A 180 13.48 24.81 5.59
N LYS A 181 14.07 25.90 5.13
CA LYS A 181 13.91 27.24 5.75
C LYS A 181 12.91 28.05 4.95
N TYR A 182 11.92 28.59 5.64
CA TYR A 182 10.89 29.45 5.07
C TYR A 182 11.18 30.91 5.36
N HIS A 183 11.31 31.71 4.31
CA HIS A 183 11.60 33.15 4.39
C HIS A 183 10.36 34.01 4.15
N GLY A 184 9.21 33.43 3.86
CA GLY A 184 7.94 34.08 3.54
C GLY A 184 7.23 33.42 2.38
N PRO A 185 6.06 33.88 1.94
CA PRO A 185 5.26 33.30 0.88
C PRO A 185 6.10 33.01 -0.37
N HIS A 186 6.04 31.76 -0.83
CA HIS A 186 6.79 31.28 -2.01
C HIS A 186 8.30 31.56 -1.99
N ASN A 187 8.91 31.53 -0.79
CA ASN A 187 10.34 31.78 -0.62
C ASN A 187 10.95 30.79 0.38
N PHE A 188 11.60 29.78 -0.14
CA PHE A 188 12.22 28.68 0.61
C PHE A 188 13.69 28.54 0.29
N GLU A 189 14.47 28.09 1.27
CA GLU A 189 15.81 27.55 1.10
C GLU A 189 15.80 26.09 1.56
N VAL A 190 16.11 25.16 0.65
CA VAL A 190 16.15 23.73 0.91
C VAL A 190 17.61 23.29 0.95
N THR A 191 18.05 22.79 2.11
CA THR A 191 19.39 22.24 2.30
C THR A 191 19.34 20.71 2.22
N TYR A 192 20.24 20.13 1.45
CA TYR A 192 20.43 18.68 1.35
C TYR A 192 21.89 18.32 1.53
N CYS A 193 22.12 17.07 1.95
CA CYS A 193 23.44 16.50 2.16
C CYS A 193 23.64 15.33 1.19
N ASP A 194 24.76 15.28 0.48
CA ASP A 194 25.16 14.17 -0.36
C ASP A 194 25.81 13.02 0.46
N THR A 195 26.21 11.95 -0.23
CA THR A 195 26.87 10.79 0.40
C THR A 195 28.22 11.12 1.05
N ASP A 196 28.89 12.16 0.59
CA ASP A 196 30.18 12.61 1.13
C ASP A 196 30.01 13.55 2.34
N GLY A 197 28.76 13.83 2.74
CA GLY A 197 28.44 14.74 3.84
C GLY A 197 28.53 16.22 3.47
N ARG A 198 28.60 16.55 2.16
CA ARG A 198 28.60 17.95 1.71
C ARG A 198 27.18 18.50 1.71
N GLU A 199 27.00 19.60 2.41
CA GLU A 199 25.73 20.34 2.41
C GLU A 199 25.67 21.32 1.22
N THR A 200 24.51 21.34 0.58
CA THR A 200 24.19 22.29 -0.50
C THR A 200 22.80 22.85 -0.26
N SER A 201 22.61 24.16 -0.47
CA SER A 201 21.31 24.80 -0.37
C SER A 201 20.83 25.30 -1.74
N VAL A 202 19.55 25.16 -2.01
CA VAL A 202 18.87 25.65 -3.20
C VAL A 202 17.67 26.52 -2.81
N ALA A 203 17.47 27.61 -3.54
CA ALA A 203 16.28 28.45 -3.39
C ALA A 203 15.11 27.84 -4.17
N ALA A 204 13.90 27.90 -3.59
CA ALA A 204 12.69 27.41 -4.22
C ALA A 204 11.49 28.32 -3.94
N THR A 205 10.62 28.49 -4.93
CA THR A 205 9.34 29.19 -4.74
C THR A 205 8.23 28.24 -4.31
N THR A 206 8.37 26.95 -4.61
CA THR A 206 7.42 25.90 -4.24
C THR A 206 8.20 24.68 -3.79
N VAL A 207 7.79 24.09 -2.68
CA VAL A 207 8.33 22.84 -2.15
C VAL A 207 7.23 21.80 -2.12
N VAL A 208 7.48 20.66 -2.77
CA VAL A 208 6.58 19.49 -2.73
C VAL A 208 7.28 18.38 -1.96
N SER A 209 6.78 18.07 -0.77
CA SER A 209 7.40 17.08 0.11
C SER A 209 6.68 15.73 0.05
N THR A 210 7.46 14.67 -0.17
CA THR A 210 7.05 13.28 0.04
C THR A 210 7.71 12.67 1.28
N ILE A 211 8.49 13.46 2.00
CA ILE A 211 9.17 13.07 3.25
C ILE A 211 8.10 12.61 4.25
N PRO A 212 8.34 11.52 5.02
CA PRO A 212 7.37 11.07 6.00
C PRO A 212 6.88 12.19 6.92
N LEU A 213 5.56 12.32 7.08
CA LEU A 213 4.93 13.42 7.78
C LEU A 213 5.46 13.65 9.20
N GLY A 214 5.85 12.56 9.89
CA GLY A 214 6.48 12.64 11.22
C GLY A 214 7.93 13.18 11.21
N VAL A 215 8.56 13.31 10.03
CA VAL A 215 9.92 13.86 9.89
C VAL A 215 9.89 15.32 9.47
N LEU A 216 9.00 15.70 8.56
CA LEU A 216 8.97 17.01 7.91
C LEU A 216 9.00 18.19 8.91
N PRO A 217 8.14 18.27 9.96
CA PRO A 217 8.17 19.42 10.90
C PRO A 217 9.50 19.60 11.63
N ARG A 218 10.27 18.53 11.75
CA ARG A 218 11.54 18.53 12.51
C ARG A 218 12.70 19.10 11.72
N ILE A 219 12.56 19.23 10.41
CA ILE A 219 13.56 19.83 9.51
C ILE A 219 13.13 21.22 9.00
N MET A 220 11.95 21.71 9.45
CA MET A 220 11.43 23.02 9.07
C MET A 220 12.01 24.14 9.93
N GLU A 221 12.27 25.30 9.31
CA GLU A 221 12.54 26.59 9.99
C GLU A 221 11.54 27.65 9.49
N PRO A 222 10.84 28.38 10.37
CA PRO A 222 10.98 28.39 11.83
C PRO A 222 10.57 27.07 12.47
N ALA A 223 11.19 26.74 13.61
CA ALA A 223 10.92 25.52 14.36
C ALA A 223 9.47 25.50 14.88
N CYS A 224 8.89 24.32 14.92
CA CYS A 224 7.54 24.11 15.45
C CYS A 224 7.54 24.00 16.99
N ASP A 225 6.37 24.17 17.56
CA ASP A 225 6.13 23.97 19.00
C ASP A 225 6.28 22.50 19.41
N GLN A 226 6.49 22.28 20.73
CA GLN A 226 6.67 20.94 21.30
C GLN A 226 5.47 20.01 21.00
N SER A 227 4.24 20.54 20.98
CA SER A 227 3.03 19.78 20.63
C SER A 227 3.07 19.17 19.23
N VAL A 228 3.62 19.89 18.26
CA VAL A 228 3.82 19.40 16.89
C VAL A 228 4.92 18.34 16.84
N ILE A 229 6.01 18.56 17.60
CA ILE A 229 7.10 17.55 17.73
C ILE A 229 6.56 16.24 18.33
N ASP A 230 5.73 16.33 19.38
CA ASP A 230 5.16 15.15 20.04
C ASP A 230 4.17 14.43 19.13
N ALA A 231 3.31 15.16 18.41
CA ALA A 231 2.44 14.60 17.39
C ALA A 231 3.25 13.89 16.28
N ALA A 232 4.31 14.54 15.78
CA ALA A 232 5.18 13.99 14.73
C ALA A 232 5.90 12.70 15.18
N LYS A 233 6.41 12.66 16.42
CA LYS A 233 7.00 11.44 17.01
C LYS A 233 5.98 10.34 17.27
N GLY A 234 4.72 10.70 17.51
CA GLY A 234 3.62 9.78 17.74
C GLY A 234 3.10 9.09 16.48
N LEU A 235 3.43 9.58 15.28
CA LEU A 235 3.11 8.90 14.03
C LEU A 235 4.08 7.74 13.80
N THR A 236 3.53 6.53 13.67
CA THR A 236 4.31 5.30 13.53
C THR A 236 4.16 4.68 12.14
N PHE A 237 5.20 3.96 11.72
CA PHE A 237 5.21 3.17 10.49
C PHE A 237 5.56 1.72 10.81
N ARG A 238 4.98 0.80 10.04
CA ARG A 238 5.50 -0.55 9.96
C ARG A 238 6.75 -0.57 9.10
N ALA A 239 7.74 -1.31 9.54
CA ALA A 239 8.87 -1.69 8.72
C ALA A 239 8.57 -2.98 7.96
N LEU A 240 9.34 -3.23 6.93
CA LEU A 240 9.23 -4.41 6.09
C LEU A 240 10.62 -4.92 5.76
N ILE A 241 10.84 -6.23 5.92
CA ILE A 241 11.97 -6.93 5.33
C ILE A 241 11.42 -7.72 4.16
N THR A 242 11.88 -7.40 2.96
CA THR A 242 11.54 -8.14 1.75
C THR A 242 12.65 -9.14 1.47
N VAL A 243 12.35 -10.42 1.51
CA VAL A 243 13.29 -11.51 1.20
C VAL A 243 13.02 -12.00 -0.21
N ASN A 244 14.01 -11.88 -1.09
CA ASN A 244 13.97 -12.41 -2.45
C ASN A 244 14.70 -13.74 -2.47
N VAL A 245 14.01 -14.84 -2.79
CA VAL A 245 14.61 -16.18 -2.88
C VAL A 245 14.65 -16.59 -4.34
N ILE A 246 15.84 -16.86 -4.88
CA ILE A 246 16.07 -17.29 -6.26
C ILE A 246 16.13 -18.80 -6.31
N LEU A 247 15.37 -19.42 -7.21
CA LEU A 247 15.16 -20.86 -7.25
C LEU A 247 15.54 -21.46 -8.61
N ARG A 248 16.16 -22.64 -8.58
CA ARG A 248 16.37 -23.51 -9.74
C ARG A 248 15.09 -24.33 -9.97
N LYS A 249 14.03 -23.64 -10.37
CA LYS A 249 12.69 -24.19 -10.58
C LYS A 249 11.96 -23.30 -11.57
N GLU A 250 11.24 -23.90 -12.51
CA GLU A 250 10.54 -23.12 -13.53
C GLU A 250 9.45 -22.24 -12.91
N ARG A 251 8.69 -22.76 -11.93
CA ARG A 251 7.60 -22.06 -11.26
C ARG A 251 7.28 -22.72 -9.91
N VAL A 252 6.86 -21.92 -8.95
CA VAL A 252 6.40 -22.41 -7.64
C VAL A 252 4.87 -22.40 -7.55
N SER A 253 4.23 -21.34 -7.99
CA SER A 253 2.78 -21.21 -7.94
C SER A 253 2.24 -20.42 -9.13
N ILE A 254 0.93 -20.39 -9.29
CA ILE A 254 0.25 -19.56 -10.29
C ILE A 254 -0.22 -18.22 -9.70
N ASP A 255 -0.02 -18.02 -8.39
CA ASP A 255 -0.55 -16.86 -7.70
C ASP A 255 0.21 -15.59 -8.07
N THR A 256 -0.53 -14.51 -8.29
CA THR A 256 0.07 -13.17 -8.31
C THR A 256 0.32 -12.67 -6.90
N TRP A 257 -0.53 -13.05 -5.93
CA TRP A 257 -0.32 -12.83 -4.49
C TRP A 257 -0.87 -14.00 -3.67
N LEU A 258 -0.10 -14.39 -2.66
CA LEU A 258 -0.53 -15.33 -1.63
C LEU A 258 -0.43 -14.64 -0.26
N TYR A 259 -1.55 -14.57 0.46
CA TYR A 259 -1.64 -14.00 1.80
C TYR A 259 -1.50 -15.12 2.82
N ILE A 260 -0.55 -15.00 3.76
CA ILE A 260 -0.24 -16.03 4.76
C ILE A 260 -0.79 -15.59 6.11
N GLN A 261 -1.80 -16.33 6.59
CA GLN A 261 -2.48 -16.03 7.86
C GLN A 261 -1.78 -16.68 9.07
N ASP A 262 -1.06 -17.79 8.85
CA ASP A 262 -0.49 -18.61 9.91
C ASP A 262 0.62 -17.85 10.66
N GLU A 263 0.47 -17.74 11.97
CA GLU A 263 1.33 -16.92 12.85
C GLU A 263 2.74 -17.48 12.98
N ASP A 264 2.92 -18.77 12.79
CA ASP A 264 4.21 -19.47 12.88
C ASP A 264 5.06 -19.36 11.61
N ILE A 265 4.51 -18.85 10.49
CA ILE A 265 5.25 -18.51 9.26
C ILE A 265 5.70 -17.06 9.35
N LEU A 266 6.99 -16.80 9.09
CA LEU A 266 7.60 -15.48 9.33
C LEU A 266 7.00 -14.40 8.42
N PHE A 267 6.79 -14.70 7.15
CA PHE A 267 6.23 -13.73 6.19
C PHE A 267 4.70 -13.76 6.15
N GLY A 268 4.11 -12.63 5.86
CA GLY A 268 2.64 -12.50 5.77
C GLY A 268 2.12 -12.43 4.34
N ARG A 269 2.99 -12.20 3.37
CA ARG A 269 2.64 -12.16 1.95
C ARG A 269 3.77 -12.69 1.10
N MET A 270 3.41 -13.35 0.02
CA MET A 270 4.33 -13.88 -0.97
C MET A 270 3.83 -13.57 -2.38
N HIS A 271 4.74 -13.30 -3.30
CA HIS A 271 4.46 -13.29 -4.72
C HIS A 271 5.65 -13.84 -5.53
N GLU A 272 5.35 -14.29 -6.75
CA GLU A 272 6.32 -14.80 -7.70
C GLU A 272 6.38 -13.82 -8.89
N PRO A 273 7.40 -12.94 -8.99
CA PRO A 273 7.48 -11.89 -10.01
C PRO A 273 7.35 -12.39 -11.44
N LYS A 274 7.80 -13.59 -11.72
CA LYS A 274 7.64 -14.24 -13.02
C LYS A 274 6.18 -14.42 -13.44
N ASN A 275 5.24 -14.54 -12.49
CA ASN A 275 3.81 -14.59 -12.77
C ASN A 275 3.23 -13.23 -13.21
N TRP A 276 3.96 -12.14 -12.94
CA TRP A 276 3.58 -10.80 -13.40
C TRP A 276 4.20 -10.49 -14.77
N SER A 277 5.46 -10.90 -14.97
CA SER A 277 6.14 -10.80 -16.26
C SER A 277 7.22 -11.86 -16.39
N SER A 278 7.22 -12.58 -17.50
CA SER A 278 8.28 -13.56 -17.81
C SER A 278 9.67 -12.91 -17.94
N ALA A 279 9.74 -11.61 -18.19
CA ALA A 279 10.99 -10.85 -18.25
C ALA A 279 11.64 -10.61 -16.87
N MET A 280 10.92 -10.92 -15.77
CA MET A 280 11.47 -10.78 -14.41
C MET A 280 12.51 -11.82 -14.03
N VAL A 281 12.78 -12.78 -14.91
CA VAL A 281 13.87 -13.77 -14.76
C VAL A 281 14.71 -13.82 -16.03
N PRO A 282 16.04 -13.93 -15.92
CA PRO A 282 16.92 -14.02 -17.09
C PRO A 282 16.85 -15.39 -17.78
N ASP A 283 16.52 -16.44 -17.03
CA ASP A 283 16.40 -17.82 -17.49
C ASP A 283 15.05 -18.39 -17.08
N GLN A 284 14.28 -18.89 -18.07
CA GLN A 284 12.92 -19.42 -17.86
C GLN A 284 12.91 -20.75 -17.06
N SER A 285 14.03 -21.42 -16.90
CA SER A 285 14.17 -22.59 -16.01
C SER A 285 14.28 -22.21 -14.53
N THR A 286 14.43 -20.91 -14.23
CA THR A 286 14.50 -20.36 -12.87
C THR A 286 13.28 -19.53 -12.54
N THR A 287 13.05 -19.29 -11.25
CA THR A 287 12.07 -18.33 -10.74
C THR A 287 12.60 -17.64 -9.49
N SER A 288 11.85 -16.67 -8.98
CA SER A 288 12.11 -16.05 -7.68
C SER A 288 10.83 -15.87 -6.91
N LEU A 289 10.92 -15.95 -5.57
CA LEU A 289 9.85 -15.61 -4.65
C LEU A 289 10.22 -14.35 -3.89
N VAL A 290 9.25 -13.46 -3.72
CA VAL A 290 9.37 -12.26 -2.90
C VAL A 290 8.48 -12.45 -1.68
N LEU A 291 9.10 -12.46 -0.50
CA LEU A 291 8.46 -12.73 0.79
C LEU A 291 8.48 -11.46 1.63
N GLU A 292 7.31 -11.05 2.14
CA GLU A 292 7.15 -9.83 2.91
C GLU A 292 7.04 -10.14 4.42
N CYS A 293 8.13 -9.89 5.16
CA CYS A 293 8.19 -10.02 6.61
C CYS A 293 7.85 -8.66 7.26
N PHE A 294 6.64 -8.55 7.81
CA PHE A 294 6.18 -7.35 8.49
C PHE A 294 6.79 -7.24 9.88
N CYS A 295 7.43 -6.12 10.17
CA CYS A 295 8.13 -5.91 11.43
C CYS A 295 8.05 -4.46 11.90
N THR A 296 8.59 -4.18 13.06
CA THR A 296 8.79 -2.83 13.61
C THR A 296 10.29 -2.64 13.87
N LYS A 297 10.80 -1.44 13.76
CA LYS A 297 12.23 -1.11 13.89
C LYS A 297 12.92 -1.76 15.11
N ASP A 298 12.19 -1.90 16.20
CA ASP A 298 12.75 -2.35 17.50
C ASP A 298 12.27 -3.77 17.88
N ASP A 299 11.62 -4.52 16.96
CA ASP A 299 11.19 -5.88 17.24
C ASP A 299 12.26 -6.93 16.91
N HIS A 300 12.00 -8.16 17.34
CA HIS A 300 12.91 -9.29 17.15
C HIS A 300 13.21 -9.56 15.66
N ILE A 301 12.20 -9.44 14.78
CA ILE A 301 12.35 -9.72 13.34
C ILE A 301 13.29 -8.70 12.70
N TRP A 302 13.12 -7.41 13.04
CA TRP A 302 13.99 -6.35 12.53
C TRP A 302 15.45 -6.50 12.98
N SER A 303 15.66 -7.06 14.19
CA SER A 303 16.99 -7.24 14.79
C SER A 303 17.74 -8.47 14.27
N MET A 304 17.06 -9.40 13.57
CA MET A 304 17.70 -10.55 12.93
C MET A 304 18.65 -10.09 11.83
N SER A 305 19.74 -10.80 11.61
CA SER A 305 20.58 -10.60 10.41
C SER A 305 19.83 -11.00 9.13
N ASP A 306 20.30 -10.53 7.97
CA ASP A 306 19.72 -10.90 6.69
C ASP A 306 19.82 -12.41 6.44
N GLU A 307 20.91 -13.03 6.90
CA GLU A 307 21.10 -14.49 6.85
C GLU A 307 20.04 -15.22 7.68
N GLU A 308 19.81 -14.80 8.93
CA GLU A 308 18.82 -15.42 9.81
C GLU A 308 17.40 -15.30 9.26
N VAL A 309 17.01 -14.12 8.74
CA VAL A 309 15.70 -13.90 8.13
C VAL A 309 15.53 -14.75 6.87
N GLY A 310 16.56 -14.77 5.99
CA GLY A 310 16.55 -15.54 4.76
C GLY A 310 16.41 -17.04 5.00
N GLN A 311 17.22 -17.60 5.90
CA GLN A 311 17.17 -19.01 6.25
C GLN A 311 15.84 -19.39 6.88
N ARG A 312 15.31 -18.56 7.76
CA ARG A 312 13.98 -18.80 8.36
C ARG A 312 12.88 -18.80 7.31
N CYS A 313 12.90 -17.89 6.35
CA CYS A 313 11.95 -17.86 5.25
C CYS A 313 12.05 -19.12 4.36
N ILE A 314 13.26 -19.57 4.04
CA ILE A 314 13.51 -20.79 3.27
C ILE A 314 12.98 -22.01 4.03
N GLU A 315 13.23 -22.11 5.34
CA GLU A 315 12.68 -23.18 6.17
C GLU A 315 11.14 -23.19 6.19
N ASP A 316 10.50 -22.03 6.29
CA ASP A 316 9.04 -21.92 6.27
C ASP A 316 8.47 -22.34 4.89
N LEU A 317 9.13 -21.97 3.79
CA LEU A 317 8.77 -22.41 2.43
C LEU A 317 8.89 -23.94 2.25
N GLU A 318 9.95 -24.54 2.77
CA GLU A 318 10.22 -25.98 2.66
C GLU A 318 9.33 -26.81 3.60
N LYS A 319 9.39 -26.49 4.91
CA LYS A 319 8.82 -27.38 5.95
C LYS A 319 7.32 -27.18 6.14
N LYS A 320 6.85 -25.92 6.06
CA LYS A 320 5.45 -25.58 6.36
C LYS A 320 4.59 -25.46 5.09
N LEU A 321 5.02 -24.70 4.10
CA LEU A 321 4.29 -24.54 2.86
C LEU A 321 4.54 -25.67 1.86
N LYS A 322 5.69 -26.35 1.94
CA LYS A 322 6.13 -27.42 1.04
C LYS A 322 6.16 -26.97 -0.42
N PHE A 323 6.60 -25.75 -0.65
CA PHE A 323 6.68 -25.14 -1.98
C PHE A 323 7.99 -25.45 -2.68
N ILE A 324 9.06 -25.62 -1.92
CA ILE A 324 10.40 -25.82 -2.40
C ILE A 324 11.11 -26.93 -1.63
N ASP A 325 12.18 -27.47 -2.22
CA ASP A 325 13.27 -28.14 -1.54
C ASP A 325 14.41 -27.14 -1.37
N SER A 326 15.05 -27.11 -0.22
CA SER A 326 16.15 -26.15 0.03
C SER A 326 17.32 -26.29 -0.94
N SER A 327 17.51 -27.49 -1.53
CA SER A 327 18.50 -27.73 -2.60
C SER A 327 18.19 -27.02 -3.92
N GLU A 328 16.95 -26.56 -4.12
CA GLU A 328 16.54 -25.76 -5.28
C GLU A 328 16.96 -24.28 -5.14
N VAL A 329 17.31 -23.82 -3.93
CA VAL A 329 17.72 -22.44 -3.67
C VAL A 329 19.07 -22.15 -4.30
N ILE A 330 19.11 -21.13 -5.16
CA ILE A 330 20.34 -20.63 -5.78
C ILE A 330 20.99 -19.58 -4.89
N ASP A 331 20.18 -18.61 -4.44
CA ASP A 331 20.63 -17.47 -3.64
C ASP A 331 19.40 -16.79 -3.02
N PHE A 332 19.65 -15.90 -2.06
CA PHE A 332 18.63 -14.99 -1.54
C PHE A 332 19.22 -13.63 -1.19
N SER A 333 18.37 -12.62 -1.12
CA SER A 333 18.75 -11.28 -0.69
C SER A 333 17.64 -10.65 0.15
N CYS A 334 18.00 -9.73 1.06
CA CYS A 334 17.08 -9.01 1.91
C CYS A 334 17.12 -7.50 1.62
N VAL A 335 15.95 -6.88 1.57
CA VAL A 335 15.80 -5.43 1.47
C VAL A 335 14.99 -4.93 2.66
N ARG A 336 15.54 -3.98 3.41
CA ARG A 336 14.92 -3.42 4.62
C ARG A 336 14.32 -2.06 4.32
N THR A 337 13.02 -1.93 4.58
CA THR A 337 12.28 -0.67 4.42
C THR A 337 11.72 -0.25 5.76
N LEU A 338 12.27 0.83 6.34
CA LEU A 338 11.92 1.27 7.68
C LEU A 338 10.52 1.85 7.80
N GLN A 339 10.04 2.51 6.77
CA GLN A 339 8.76 3.24 6.73
C GLN A 339 7.89 2.77 5.57
N ALA A 340 7.49 1.49 5.59
CA ALA A 340 6.73 0.86 4.52
C ALA A 340 5.24 1.24 4.56
N TYR A 341 4.63 1.17 5.75
CA TYR A 341 3.18 1.38 5.90
C TYR A 341 2.87 2.32 7.07
N PRO A 342 2.11 3.41 6.87
CA PRO A 342 1.63 4.25 7.96
C PRO A 342 0.65 3.46 8.84
N VAL A 343 0.85 3.47 10.14
CA VAL A 343 -0.02 2.78 11.10
C VAL A 343 -1.14 3.70 11.53
N TYR A 344 -2.38 3.23 11.41
CA TYR A 344 -3.58 3.94 11.86
C TYR A 344 -3.95 3.47 13.27
N ASP A 345 -3.24 4.00 14.29
CA ASP A 345 -3.65 3.83 15.67
C ASP A 345 -4.92 4.66 15.97
N LEU A 346 -5.45 4.58 17.19
CA LEU A 346 -6.70 5.28 17.53
C LEU A 346 -6.57 6.81 17.58
N GLU A 347 -5.34 7.33 17.64
CA GLU A 347 -5.03 8.76 17.78
C GLU A 347 -4.38 9.37 16.52
N TYR A 348 -4.12 8.58 15.48
CA TYR A 348 -3.36 9.02 14.31
C TYR A 348 -3.96 10.26 13.63
N ALA A 349 -5.29 10.35 13.55
CA ALA A 349 -5.98 11.46 12.89
C ALA A 349 -5.77 12.79 13.64
N GLU A 350 -5.79 12.76 14.98
CA GLU A 350 -5.52 13.95 15.81
C GLU A 350 -4.08 14.40 15.65
N LYS A 351 -3.13 13.46 15.63
CA LYS A 351 -1.70 13.76 15.39
C LYS A 351 -1.48 14.41 14.02
N ILE A 352 -2.12 13.86 12.96
CA ILE A 352 -2.07 14.45 11.62
C ILE A 352 -2.67 15.85 11.60
N ALA A 353 -3.79 16.08 12.26
CA ALA A 353 -4.42 17.40 12.31
C ALA A 353 -3.52 18.46 12.94
N VAL A 354 -2.82 18.14 14.04
CA VAL A 354 -1.85 19.02 14.69
C VAL A 354 -0.70 19.38 13.74
N ILE A 355 -0.12 18.40 13.06
CA ILE A 355 0.98 18.60 12.11
C ILE A 355 0.52 19.43 10.91
N ASN A 356 -0.63 19.11 10.32
CA ASN A 356 -1.17 19.85 9.17
C ASN A 356 -1.51 21.30 9.55
N GLY A 357 -1.98 21.55 10.78
CA GLY A 357 -2.21 22.90 11.29
C GLY A 357 -0.93 23.75 11.30
N PHE A 358 0.20 23.16 11.68
CA PHE A 358 1.50 23.81 11.59
C PHE A 358 1.94 24.04 10.15
N LEU A 359 1.86 23.00 9.30
CA LEU A 359 2.32 23.08 7.90
C LEU A 359 1.49 24.06 7.05
N ALA A 360 0.23 24.30 7.40
CA ALA A 360 -0.63 25.27 6.71
C ALA A 360 -0.11 26.73 6.78
N GLY A 361 0.79 27.04 7.72
CA GLY A 361 1.44 28.35 7.81
C GLY A 361 2.52 28.60 6.76
N PHE A 362 2.89 27.64 5.93
CA PHE A 362 3.99 27.74 4.96
C PHE A 362 3.45 27.80 3.53
N GLU A 363 3.12 29.00 3.06
CA GLU A 363 2.57 29.20 1.71
C GLU A 363 3.60 28.81 0.63
N GLY A 364 3.21 27.88 -0.25
CA GLY A 364 4.09 27.28 -1.26
C GLY A 364 4.66 25.92 -0.85
N LEU A 365 4.39 25.43 0.37
CA LEU A 365 4.71 24.06 0.80
C LEU A 365 3.51 23.15 0.57
N HIS A 366 3.75 22.02 -0.07
CA HIS A 366 2.76 20.97 -0.32
C HIS A 366 3.26 19.61 0.13
N ILE A 367 2.37 18.77 0.65
CA ILE A 367 2.66 17.39 1.05
C ILE A 367 1.88 16.42 0.16
N VAL A 368 2.53 15.38 -0.34
CA VAL A 368 1.90 14.37 -1.21
C VAL A 368 2.45 12.96 -0.94
N GLY A 369 1.74 11.98 -1.47
CA GLY A 369 2.14 10.58 -1.42
C GLY A 369 1.89 9.91 -0.07
N ARG A 370 2.17 8.60 -0.01
CA ARG A 370 1.91 7.76 1.17
C ARG A 370 2.62 8.27 2.43
N GLY A 371 3.92 8.55 2.33
CA GLY A 371 4.73 9.02 3.46
C GLY A 371 4.39 10.45 3.85
N GLY A 372 4.31 11.36 2.87
CA GLY A 372 4.11 12.78 3.09
C GLY A 372 2.74 13.13 3.69
N THR A 373 1.72 12.33 3.43
CA THR A 373 0.36 12.54 3.98
C THR A 373 -0.01 11.58 5.09
N HIS A 374 0.87 10.64 5.43
CA HIS A 374 0.59 9.54 6.36
C HIS A 374 -0.71 8.79 6.00
N ARG A 375 -0.98 8.58 4.70
CA ARG A 375 -2.14 7.86 4.18
C ARG A 375 -1.72 6.55 3.54
N TYR A 376 -2.55 5.53 3.68
CA TYR A 376 -2.32 4.24 3.04
C TYR A 376 -2.69 4.30 1.56
N ASN A 377 -1.93 5.05 0.80
CA ASN A 377 -2.10 5.18 -0.65
C ASN A 377 -1.44 4.02 -1.40
N ASN A 378 -2.10 3.53 -2.44
CA ASN A 378 -1.45 2.73 -3.47
C ASN A 378 -0.69 3.66 -4.45
N ALA A 379 0.01 3.09 -5.42
CA ALA A 379 0.77 3.87 -6.39
C ALA A 379 -0.12 4.78 -7.25
N ASP A 380 -1.28 4.29 -7.68
CA ASP A 380 -2.25 5.06 -8.45
C ASP A 380 -2.73 6.31 -7.68
N HIS A 381 -3.08 6.17 -6.40
CA HIS A 381 -3.44 7.30 -5.55
C HIS A 381 -2.30 8.32 -5.41
N SER A 382 -1.06 7.84 -5.26
CA SER A 382 0.10 8.72 -5.15
C SER A 382 0.40 9.46 -6.45
N ILE A 383 0.23 8.81 -7.60
CA ILE A 383 0.34 9.41 -8.92
C ILE A 383 -0.76 10.45 -9.13
N GLU A 384 -2.01 10.12 -8.79
CA GLU A 384 -3.15 11.02 -8.89
C GLU A 384 -2.95 12.29 -8.06
N MET A 385 -2.51 12.15 -6.79
CA MET A 385 -2.15 13.30 -5.96
C MET A 385 -1.11 14.20 -6.62
N GLY A 386 -0.07 13.61 -7.21
CA GLY A 386 0.98 14.36 -7.91
C GLY A 386 0.46 15.10 -9.13
N LEU A 387 -0.39 14.47 -9.94
CA LEU A 387 -1.00 15.08 -11.12
C LEU A 387 -1.96 16.21 -10.74
N LEU A 388 -2.81 16.02 -9.71
CA LEU A 388 -3.70 17.06 -9.21
C LEU A 388 -2.95 18.23 -8.58
N LEU A 389 -1.87 17.97 -7.82
CA LEU A 389 -1.03 19.03 -7.29
C LEU A 389 -0.37 19.84 -8.41
N GLY A 390 0.15 19.18 -9.44
CA GLY A 390 0.69 19.87 -10.60
C GLY A 390 -0.33 20.84 -11.23
N ARG A 391 -1.60 20.42 -11.35
CA ARG A 391 -2.70 21.29 -11.78
C ARG A 391 -2.93 22.46 -10.85
N LYS A 392 -2.98 22.21 -9.55
CA LYS A 392 -3.16 23.27 -8.53
C LYS A 392 -2.08 24.33 -8.62
N ILE A 393 -0.83 23.91 -8.78
CA ILE A 393 0.32 24.84 -8.96
C ILE A 393 0.16 25.68 -10.24
N LEU A 394 -0.45 25.12 -11.30
CA LEU A 394 -0.77 25.83 -12.53
C LEU A 394 -2.03 26.73 -12.44
N GLY A 395 -2.67 26.81 -11.28
CA GLY A 395 -3.82 27.68 -11.02
C GLY A 395 -5.19 27.05 -11.26
N TYR A 396 -5.28 25.73 -11.47
CA TYR A 396 -6.58 25.05 -11.56
C TYR A 396 -7.20 24.87 -10.17
N ASP A 397 -8.52 25.00 -10.08
CA ASP A 397 -9.26 24.77 -8.84
C ASP A 397 -9.51 23.27 -8.64
N VAL A 398 -8.53 22.61 -8.02
CA VAL A 398 -8.56 21.18 -7.70
C VAL A 398 -8.03 20.92 -6.29
N ASP A 399 -8.60 19.92 -5.60
CA ASP A 399 -8.10 19.46 -4.31
C ASP A 399 -7.37 18.12 -4.46
N TYR A 400 -6.03 18.17 -4.41
CA TYR A 400 -5.20 16.96 -4.47
C TYR A 400 -5.20 16.17 -3.16
N MET A 401 -5.68 16.77 -2.06
CA MET A 401 -5.80 16.09 -0.77
C MET A 401 -7.06 15.22 -0.68
N ASP A 402 -8.01 15.37 -1.60
CA ASP A 402 -9.25 14.59 -1.63
C ASP A 402 -9.08 13.18 -2.28
N VAL A 403 -7.86 12.83 -2.68
CA VAL A 403 -7.55 11.50 -3.21
C VAL A 403 -7.58 10.46 -2.08
N ASN A 404 -8.30 9.33 -2.28
CA ASN A 404 -8.40 8.22 -1.33
C ASN A 404 -8.94 8.65 0.06
N THR A 405 -9.88 9.59 0.07
CA THR A 405 -10.54 10.08 1.30
C THR A 405 -11.92 9.49 1.50
N GLU A 406 -12.51 8.92 0.46
CA GLU A 406 -13.85 8.33 0.52
C GLU A 406 -13.87 7.11 1.44
N PRO A 407 -14.96 6.90 2.21
CA PRO A 407 -15.12 5.74 3.08
C PRO A 407 -15.22 4.44 2.29
N GLU A 408 -15.40 4.50 0.97
CA GLU A 408 -15.46 3.36 0.08
C GLU A 408 -14.16 3.29 -0.73
N TYR A 409 -13.42 2.21 -0.56
CA TYR A 409 -12.28 1.91 -1.43
C TYR A 409 -12.81 1.52 -2.81
N HIS A 410 -12.94 2.52 -3.66
CA HIS A 410 -13.30 2.31 -5.05
C HIS A 410 -12.08 1.85 -5.83
N GLU A 411 -11.90 0.55 -5.92
CA GLU A 411 -11.38 -0.03 -7.15
C GLU A 411 -12.41 0.16 -8.29
N ILE A 412 -13.56 0.76 -8.00
CA ILE A 412 -14.71 1.07 -8.89
C ILE A 412 -14.74 2.58 -9.13
N LYS A 413 -14.91 2.95 -10.39
CA LYS A 413 -15.15 4.28 -10.94
C LYS A 413 -15.40 5.36 -9.88
N CYS A 414 -14.41 6.12 -9.54
CA CYS A 414 -14.64 7.52 -9.24
C CYS A 414 -15.04 8.18 -10.57
N ALA A 415 -16.33 8.34 -10.78
CA ALA A 415 -16.82 9.39 -11.64
C ALA A 415 -16.66 10.72 -10.89
N SER A 416 -15.46 10.98 -10.39
CA SER A 416 -15.10 12.34 -10.05
C SER A 416 -15.09 13.07 -11.38
N VAL A 417 -15.82 14.16 -11.41
CA VAL A 417 -15.90 15.15 -12.48
C VAL A 417 -14.49 15.66 -12.81
N VAL A 418 -13.65 14.79 -13.39
CA VAL A 418 -12.46 15.19 -14.10
C VAL A 418 -12.95 15.51 -15.50
N ASN A 419 -13.19 16.79 -15.72
CA ASN A 419 -13.58 17.37 -17.01
C ASN A 419 -12.73 16.72 -18.10
N ARG A 420 -13.38 16.12 -19.13
CA ARG A 420 -12.70 15.44 -20.27
C ARG A 420 -11.70 16.34 -21.00
N ASP A 421 -11.77 17.64 -20.78
CA ASP A 421 -10.94 18.66 -21.44
C ASP A 421 -9.48 18.67 -20.97
N TYR A 422 -9.12 17.92 -19.95
CA TYR A 422 -7.75 17.93 -19.38
C TYR A 422 -6.68 17.35 -20.31
N TYR A 423 -7.02 16.38 -21.13
CA TYR A 423 -6.06 15.74 -22.03
C TYR A 423 -6.07 16.31 -23.45
N VAL A 424 -7.10 17.07 -23.81
CA VAL A 424 -7.22 17.74 -25.12
C VAL A 424 -6.31 18.96 -25.24
N LEU A 425 -6.06 19.67 -24.12
CA LEU A 425 -5.21 20.88 -24.12
C LEU A 425 -3.72 20.65 -24.44
N LYS A 426 -3.25 19.40 -24.55
CA LYS A 426 -1.87 19.11 -24.94
C LYS A 426 -1.64 19.03 -26.45
N GLU A 427 -2.69 18.92 -27.25
CA GLU A 427 -2.59 19.02 -28.72
C GLU A 427 -2.50 20.47 -29.20
N GLU A 428 -2.91 21.44 -28.38
CA GLU A 428 -2.85 22.87 -28.73
C GLU A 428 -1.57 23.60 -28.25
N LEU A 429 -0.68 22.92 -27.52
CA LEU A 429 0.58 23.49 -27.01
C LEU A 429 1.84 22.87 -27.62
N ASN A 430 1.72 22.18 -28.77
CA ASN A 430 2.85 21.75 -29.61
C ASN A 430 2.92 22.53 -30.90
#